data_4f6dfdd17d46ad1e373b6300aca99c22
#
_entry.id   4f6dfdd17d46ad1e373b6300aca99c22
#
_cell.length_a   1.000
_cell.length_b   1.000
_cell.length_c   1.000
_cell.angle_alpha   90.00
_cell.angle_beta   90.00
_cell.angle_gamma   90.00
#
_symmetry.space_group_name_H-M   'P 1'
#
loop_
_entity.id
_entity.type
_entity.pdbx_description
1 polymer ?
#
loop_
_entity_poly.entity_id
_entity_poly.type
_entity_poly.pdbx_seq_one_letter_code
_entity_poly.pdbx_strand_id
1 'polypeptide(L)'
;MTELTIEGNPNIGEYAFARLSELKTVRVKSKVPPKAMASSFYGIVRGSVHLIVPKGSEKAYMKATGWSSFYTEPKYAKEVSNPMECIAPIPQEVNVQKAKTLNVQTAWNIVVSHNDGAGTILNNEVEQAREMLNNRIGNIVNSRQRGIQLVLGIDSSLGDDEAYTMAVDAKGVTINGKTARGVFWGLMTLDQILRGSGVKECVDAIPHLTIKDTPRTHVRELMVDPARTFIPFEELKAFVPEMARYKLNALHLHLVDDQAWRIEIKKYPQLTQQASSRWGQDDLLAPYKGYYTQEQMRELVKFAARYHVEIVPEIEMPGHEVAAISVFPELTCHQRQVPIRTTCGVSNELLCPGNEFTYEFLGNVFKELTDIFPSKYVHLGGDEAGNPALDCWTDCPKCQALKTKLGITTTDRSENWKLQGYLFDRIISLLRDTYHKTPMFWYETDFKKIQPGCVTFAWRNGLTEKALETAVENNARIMLCPGEHCYFDYPMANGDMPEVNWGMPVTTLKDAYSLDPAWGHDKNFENNNLFGVAGTLWSECITSPERIYYQAYPRAIALAEAGWSQQENRSWESFLKRMQPLANDMMRRGISFSMEY
;
A
#
# COMPACT_ATOMS: atom_id res chain seq x y z
N MET A 1 4.09 -18.64 -23.71
CA MET A 1 4.56 -17.81 -24.87
C MET A 1 5.15 -16.54 -24.31
N THR A 2 6.42 -16.24 -24.56
CA THR A 2 7.12 -15.08 -24.00
C THR A 2 7.25 -13.92 -25.00
N GLU A 3 7.06 -14.17 -26.28
CA GLU A 3 7.10 -13.16 -27.33
C GLU A 3 5.96 -13.39 -28.35
N LEU A 4 5.31 -12.29 -28.76
CA LEU A 4 4.27 -12.26 -29.79
C LEU A 4 4.69 -11.29 -30.89
N THR A 5 4.69 -11.73 -32.15
CA THR A 5 4.92 -10.83 -33.29
C THR A 5 3.66 -10.71 -34.14
N ILE A 6 3.23 -9.47 -34.38
CA ILE A 6 2.06 -9.14 -35.21
C ILE A 6 2.55 -8.50 -36.51
N GLU A 7 2.23 -9.12 -37.62
CA GLU A 7 2.57 -8.65 -38.95
C GLU A 7 1.36 -8.03 -39.67
N GLY A 8 1.62 -6.99 -40.46
CA GLY A 8 0.53 -6.28 -41.13
C GLY A 8 -0.32 -5.43 -40.18
N ASN A 9 -1.57 -5.23 -40.54
CA ASN A 9 -2.53 -4.43 -39.77
C ASN A 9 -3.87 -5.19 -39.61
N PRO A 10 -3.86 -6.35 -38.91
CA PRO A 10 -5.07 -7.15 -38.74
C PRO A 10 -6.07 -6.45 -37.79
N ASN A 11 -7.34 -6.84 -37.90
CA ASN A 11 -8.31 -6.58 -36.83
C ASN A 11 -8.13 -7.66 -35.75
N ILE A 12 -7.80 -7.26 -34.54
CA ILE A 12 -7.61 -8.14 -33.39
C ILE A 12 -8.93 -8.20 -32.64
N GLY A 13 -9.57 -9.35 -32.67
CA GLY A 13 -10.86 -9.60 -32.02
C GLY A 13 -10.77 -9.63 -30.50
N GLU A 14 -11.91 -9.73 -29.85
CA GLU A 14 -11.99 -9.94 -28.41
C GLU A 14 -11.28 -11.24 -28.02
N TYR A 15 -10.57 -11.20 -26.90
CA TYR A 15 -9.86 -12.34 -26.32
C TYR A 15 -8.83 -13.03 -27.24
N ALA A 16 -8.44 -12.40 -28.36
CA ALA A 16 -7.52 -12.99 -29.34
C ALA A 16 -6.18 -13.43 -28.74
N PHE A 17 -5.69 -12.70 -27.78
CA PHE A 17 -4.44 -12.96 -27.05
C PHE A 17 -4.67 -13.06 -25.53
N ALA A 18 -5.84 -13.54 -25.13
CA ALA A 18 -6.18 -13.62 -23.73
C ALA A 18 -5.30 -14.59 -22.94
N ARG A 19 -5.02 -14.26 -21.67
CA ARG A 19 -4.37 -15.13 -20.68
C ARG A 19 -2.95 -15.60 -21.05
N LEU A 20 -2.22 -14.82 -21.84
CA LEU A 20 -0.79 -15.05 -22.09
C LEU A 20 0.05 -14.49 -20.92
N SER A 21 -0.07 -15.10 -19.75
CA SER A 21 0.56 -14.64 -18.50
C SER A 21 2.09 -14.49 -18.57
N GLU A 22 2.74 -15.34 -19.40
CA GLU A 22 4.20 -15.34 -19.58
C GLU A 22 4.69 -14.39 -20.68
N LEU A 23 3.80 -13.58 -21.27
CA LEU A 23 4.16 -12.67 -22.33
C LEU A 23 5.03 -11.55 -21.78
N LYS A 24 6.21 -11.33 -22.38
CA LYS A 24 7.18 -10.27 -22.01
C LYS A 24 7.37 -9.25 -23.13
N THR A 25 7.11 -9.64 -24.37
CA THR A 25 7.33 -8.78 -25.54
C THR A 25 6.23 -8.94 -26.58
N VAL A 26 5.68 -7.84 -27.02
CA VAL A 26 4.83 -7.75 -28.22
C VAL A 26 5.52 -6.90 -29.26
N ARG A 27 5.79 -7.47 -30.42
CA ARG A 27 6.39 -6.76 -31.56
C ARG A 27 5.35 -6.55 -32.65
N VAL A 28 5.08 -5.33 -33.02
CA VAL A 28 4.16 -5.00 -34.11
C VAL A 28 4.94 -4.35 -35.27
N LYS A 29 4.78 -4.87 -36.48
CA LYS A 29 5.50 -4.38 -37.67
C LYS A 29 4.78 -3.25 -38.40
N SER A 30 3.52 -2.99 -38.07
CA SER A 30 2.74 -1.90 -38.66
C SER A 30 3.09 -0.53 -38.05
N LYS A 31 3.15 0.51 -38.89
CA LYS A 31 3.25 1.92 -38.43
C LYS A 31 1.92 2.46 -37.87
N VAL A 32 0.82 1.89 -38.30
CA VAL A 32 -0.53 2.22 -37.83
C VAL A 32 -0.94 1.13 -36.85
N PRO A 33 -1.39 1.48 -35.64
CA PRO A 33 -1.84 0.49 -34.67
C PRO A 33 -2.95 -0.40 -35.26
N PRO A 34 -2.81 -1.74 -35.24
CA PRO A 34 -3.89 -2.62 -35.56
C PRO A 34 -5.12 -2.33 -34.69
N LYS A 35 -6.31 -2.44 -35.29
CA LYS A 35 -7.53 -2.27 -34.50
C LYS A 35 -7.63 -3.37 -33.45
N ALA A 36 -7.68 -2.99 -32.19
CA ALA A 36 -7.81 -3.89 -31.06
C ALA A 36 -8.80 -3.33 -30.03
N MET A 37 -9.34 -4.19 -29.22
CA MET A 37 -10.16 -3.84 -28.07
C MET A 37 -9.34 -4.02 -26.78
N ALA A 38 -9.76 -3.41 -25.68
CA ALA A 38 -9.12 -3.66 -24.38
C ALA A 38 -9.15 -5.15 -24.03
N SER A 39 -10.26 -5.84 -24.33
CA SER A 39 -10.44 -7.27 -24.14
C SER A 39 -9.59 -8.15 -25.05
N SER A 40 -8.98 -7.63 -26.13
CA SER A 40 -8.12 -8.42 -27.02
C SER A 40 -6.92 -9.05 -26.31
N PHE A 41 -6.44 -8.40 -25.26
CA PHE A 41 -5.32 -8.81 -24.41
C PHE A 41 -5.76 -9.12 -22.97
N TYR A 42 -6.94 -9.67 -22.83
CA TYR A 42 -7.54 -10.01 -21.53
C TYR A 42 -6.61 -10.88 -20.68
N GLY A 43 -6.44 -10.51 -19.41
CA GLY A 43 -5.61 -11.27 -18.47
C GLY A 43 -4.10 -11.13 -18.68
N ILE A 44 -3.64 -10.14 -19.48
CA ILE A 44 -2.23 -9.78 -19.62
C ILE A 44 -1.95 -8.52 -18.82
N VAL A 45 -0.92 -8.55 -17.98
CA VAL A 45 -0.43 -7.35 -17.26
C VAL A 45 0.37 -6.48 -18.24
N ARG A 46 -0.35 -5.68 -19.03
CA ARG A 46 0.20 -4.94 -20.20
C ARG A 46 1.34 -4.00 -19.85
N GLY A 47 1.30 -3.36 -18.67
CA GLY A 47 2.37 -2.50 -18.20
C GLY A 47 3.72 -3.20 -17.99
N SER A 48 3.71 -4.53 -17.85
CA SER A 48 4.93 -5.35 -17.76
C SER A 48 5.38 -5.95 -19.10
N VAL A 49 4.66 -5.67 -20.18
CA VAL A 49 4.95 -6.21 -21.51
C VAL A 49 5.54 -5.12 -22.40
N HIS A 50 6.74 -5.36 -22.89
CA HIS A 50 7.43 -4.44 -23.79
C HIS A 50 6.81 -4.44 -25.18
N LEU A 51 6.22 -3.31 -25.58
CA LEU A 51 5.65 -3.10 -26.91
C LEU A 51 6.70 -2.49 -27.84
N ILE A 52 7.14 -3.25 -28.83
CA ILE A 52 8.09 -2.80 -29.85
C ILE A 52 7.35 -2.48 -31.13
N VAL A 53 7.40 -1.22 -31.56
CA VAL A 53 6.71 -0.73 -32.75
C VAL A 53 7.70 -0.03 -33.71
N PRO A 54 7.34 0.19 -34.99
CA PRO A 54 8.22 0.89 -35.93
C PRO A 54 8.55 2.28 -35.43
N LYS A 55 9.80 2.70 -35.63
CA LYS A 55 10.31 4.02 -35.24
C LYS A 55 9.39 5.15 -35.72
N GLY A 56 8.96 6.00 -34.79
CA GLY A 56 8.11 7.15 -35.03
C GLY A 56 6.60 6.88 -34.99
N SER A 57 6.18 5.63 -34.72
CA SER A 57 4.77 5.28 -34.54
C SER A 57 4.34 5.18 -33.06
N GLU A 58 5.27 5.33 -32.13
CA GLU A 58 5.07 5.14 -30.69
C GLU A 58 3.87 5.96 -30.16
N LYS A 59 3.81 7.25 -30.53
CA LYS A 59 2.69 8.12 -30.11
C LYS A 59 1.32 7.68 -30.62
N ALA A 60 1.27 7.01 -31.77
CA ALA A 60 0.01 6.48 -32.30
C ALA A 60 -0.46 5.29 -31.46
N TYR A 61 0.46 4.41 -31.08
CA TYR A 61 0.16 3.25 -30.23
C TYR A 61 -0.24 3.65 -28.81
N MET A 62 0.42 4.64 -28.22
CA MET A 62 0.08 5.17 -26.89
C MET A 62 -1.31 5.81 -26.81
N LYS A 63 -1.94 6.10 -27.95
CA LYS A 63 -3.30 6.66 -28.03
C LYS A 63 -4.35 5.67 -28.54
N ALA A 64 -3.92 4.49 -28.96
CA ALA A 64 -4.81 3.51 -29.58
C ALA A 64 -5.41 2.58 -28.55
N THR A 65 -6.73 2.39 -28.59
CA THR A 65 -7.45 1.43 -27.75
C THR A 65 -6.82 0.04 -27.86
N GLY A 66 -6.65 -0.63 -26.72
CA GLY A 66 -6.02 -1.94 -26.62
C GLY A 66 -4.48 -1.91 -26.60
N TRP A 67 -3.85 -0.77 -26.96
CA TRP A 67 -2.40 -0.63 -27.04
C TRP A 67 -1.81 0.34 -26.01
N SER A 68 -2.57 1.32 -25.57
CA SER A 68 -2.12 2.42 -24.71
C SER A 68 -1.50 1.95 -23.40
N SER A 69 -1.97 0.85 -22.85
CA SER A 69 -1.51 0.29 -21.56
C SER A 69 -0.22 -0.53 -21.67
N PHE A 70 0.30 -0.80 -22.86
CA PHE A 70 1.58 -1.48 -23.02
C PHE A 70 2.75 -0.54 -22.78
N TYR A 71 3.80 -1.05 -22.14
CA TYR A 71 5.03 -0.30 -22.01
C TYR A 71 5.72 -0.14 -23.37
N THR A 72 5.90 1.10 -23.80
CA THR A 72 6.74 1.44 -24.94
C THR A 72 8.03 2.04 -24.41
N GLU A 73 9.20 1.48 -24.81
CA GLU A 73 10.46 2.13 -24.47
C GLU A 73 10.44 3.60 -24.87
N PRO A 74 10.65 4.50 -23.93
CA PRO A 74 10.74 5.89 -24.26
C PRO A 74 12.06 6.12 -24.99
N LYS A 75 11.99 6.39 -26.25
CA LYS A 75 13.10 7.00 -26.99
C LYS A 75 13.39 8.42 -26.49
N TYR A 76 12.88 8.79 -25.36
CA TYR A 76 12.79 10.12 -24.80
C TYR A 76 13.51 10.28 -23.48
N ALA A 77 14.30 9.34 -23.10
CA ALA A 77 15.19 9.54 -21.99
C ALA A 77 16.26 10.56 -22.36
N LYS A 78 15.83 11.80 -22.48
CA LYS A 78 16.73 12.92 -22.31
C LYS A 78 17.28 12.83 -20.90
N GLU A 79 18.59 12.98 -20.77
CA GLU A 79 19.17 13.22 -19.46
C GLU A 79 18.37 14.30 -18.77
N VAL A 80 17.85 13.99 -17.59
CA VAL A 80 17.02 14.91 -16.83
C VAL A 80 17.98 15.89 -16.17
N SER A 81 18.09 17.08 -16.74
CA SER A 81 18.98 18.13 -16.24
C SER A 81 18.55 18.71 -14.89
N ASN A 82 17.27 18.52 -14.55
CA ASN A 82 16.68 18.96 -13.29
C ASN A 82 16.28 17.74 -12.45
N PRO A 83 16.93 17.44 -11.31
CA PRO A 83 16.59 16.31 -10.48
C PRO A 83 15.15 16.33 -9.97
N MET A 84 14.50 17.50 -9.94
CA MET A 84 13.08 17.62 -9.59
C MET A 84 12.15 16.92 -10.58
N GLU A 85 12.62 16.65 -11.80
CA GLU A 85 11.87 15.91 -12.81
C GLU A 85 11.97 14.40 -12.66
N CYS A 86 12.59 13.87 -11.58
CA CYS A 86 12.73 12.45 -11.31
C CYS A 86 12.45 12.05 -9.85
N ILE A 87 12.04 12.99 -8.99
CA ILE A 87 11.77 12.73 -7.57
C ILE A 87 10.26 12.65 -7.33
N ALA A 88 9.83 11.61 -6.63
CA ALA A 88 8.49 11.48 -6.06
C ALA A 88 8.56 10.69 -4.73
N PRO A 89 7.93 11.18 -3.67
CA PRO A 89 7.22 12.46 -3.49
C PRO A 89 8.13 13.68 -3.67
N ILE A 90 7.52 14.81 -4.09
CA ILE A 90 8.26 16.06 -4.26
C ILE A 90 8.66 16.63 -2.89
N PRO A 91 9.95 17.00 -2.68
CA PRO A 91 10.39 17.56 -1.40
C PRO A 91 9.82 18.96 -1.14
N GLN A 92 9.82 19.35 0.14
CA GLN A 92 9.27 20.63 0.59
C GLN A 92 10.06 21.83 0.04
N GLU A 93 11.38 21.81 0.17
CA GLU A 93 12.24 22.89 -0.31
C GLU A 93 13.42 22.32 -1.10
N VAL A 94 13.66 22.84 -2.30
CA VAL A 94 14.80 22.47 -3.13
C VAL A 94 15.43 23.67 -3.81
N ASN A 95 16.77 23.81 -3.65
CA ASN A 95 17.55 24.83 -4.34
C ASN A 95 18.60 24.14 -5.22
N VAL A 96 18.54 24.33 -6.52
CA VAL A 96 19.42 23.71 -7.53
C VAL A 96 20.38 24.73 -8.12
N GLN A 97 21.69 24.46 -8.04
CA GLN A 97 22.76 25.26 -8.65
C GLN A 97 23.17 24.64 -10.00
N LYS A 98 22.40 24.89 -11.06
CA LYS A 98 22.56 24.23 -12.38
C LYS A 98 23.96 24.37 -13.01
N ALA A 99 24.72 25.42 -12.69
CA ALA A 99 26.05 25.65 -13.24
C ALA A 99 27.16 24.81 -12.59
N LYS A 100 26.88 24.09 -11.49
CA LYS A 100 27.85 23.27 -10.77
C LYS A 100 27.33 21.85 -10.68
N THR A 101 28.17 20.88 -10.99
CA THR A 101 27.82 19.46 -10.96
C THR A 101 28.85 18.64 -10.20
N LEU A 102 28.40 17.55 -9.57
CA LEU A 102 29.22 16.50 -8.99
C LEU A 102 29.21 15.31 -9.96
N ASN A 103 30.37 14.91 -10.47
CA ASN A 103 30.50 13.67 -11.26
C ASN A 103 30.37 12.47 -10.32
N VAL A 104 29.36 11.60 -10.54
CA VAL A 104 29.03 10.48 -9.65
C VAL A 104 29.64 9.14 -10.09
N GLN A 105 30.30 9.08 -11.23
CA GLN A 105 30.92 7.86 -11.79
C GLN A 105 32.27 7.51 -11.16
N THR A 106 32.66 8.19 -10.09
CA THR A 106 33.89 7.92 -9.33
C THR A 106 33.61 7.05 -8.11
N ALA A 107 34.66 6.61 -7.41
CA ALA A 107 34.52 5.83 -6.20
C ALA A 107 33.78 6.62 -5.07
N TRP A 108 32.94 5.95 -4.34
CA TRP A 108 32.20 6.51 -3.20
C TRP A 108 32.71 5.97 -1.87
N ASN A 109 32.69 6.81 -0.86
CA ASN A 109 33.02 6.46 0.52
C ASN A 109 31.88 6.92 1.46
N ILE A 110 31.38 6.01 2.31
CA ILE A 110 30.31 6.31 3.27
C ILE A 110 30.97 6.70 4.60
N VAL A 111 30.57 7.85 5.13
CA VAL A 111 31.06 8.42 6.39
C VAL A 111 29.89 8.74 7.29
N VAL A 112 29.98 8.34 8.56
CA VAL A 112 29.03 8.78 9.59
C VAL A 112 29.63 9.97 10.32
N SER A 113 28.89 11.08 10.41
CA SER A 113 29.37 12.25 11.14
C SER A 113 29.30 11.98 12.66
N HIS A 114 30.39 12.32 13.37
CA HIS A 114 30.57 11.98 14.78
C HIS A 114 29.91 12.97 15.77
N ASN A 115 29.09 13.88 15.29
CA ASN A 115 28.65 15.00 16.13
C ASN A 115 27.76 14.64 17.33
N ASP A 116 27.23 13.37 17.42
CA ASP A 116 26.24 13.04 18.45
C ASP A 116 26.46 11.70 19.16
N GLY A 117 27.64 11.12 19.16
CA GLY A 117 27.86 9.79 19.76
C GLY A 117 27.12 8.64 19.04
N ALA A 118 26.64 8.89 17.84
CA ALA A 118 25.67 8.10 17.09
C ALA A 118 26.27 6.95 16.26
N GLY A 119 27.47 6.52 16.54
CA GLY A 119 28.19 5.51 15.74
C GLY A 119 27.47 4.17 15.54
N THR A 120 26.44 3.87 16.33
CA THR A 120 25.63 2.65 16.21
C THR A 120 24.22 2.90 15.70
N ILE A 121 23.71 4.13 15.81
CA ILE A 121 22.32 4.48 15.45
C ILE A 121 22.07 4.37 13.94
N LEU A 122 23.07 4.63 13.10
CA LEU A 122 22.98 4.63 11.63
C LEU A 122 23.55 3.38 10.95
N ASN A 123 23.76 2.29 11.68
CA ASN A 123 24.33 1.06 11.07
C ASN A 123 23.46 0.53 9.94
N ASN A 124 22.14 0.53 10.12
CA ASN A 124 21.19 0.11 9.08
C ASN A 124 21.26 1.03 7.85
N GLU A 125 21.29 2.35 8.05
CA GLU A 125 21.33 3.36 6.98
C GLU A 125 22.66 3.32 6.20
N VAL A 126 23.75 2.99 6.87
CA VAL A 126 25.05 2.74 6.21
C VAL A 126 24.98 1.50 5.31
N GLU A 127 24.33 0.43 5.76
CA GLU A 127 24.13 -0.77 4.93
C GLU A 127 23.18 -0.48 3.76
N GLN A 128 22.09 0.23 3.99
CA GLN A 128 21.15 0.66 2.94
C GLN A 128 21.86 1.56 1.91
N ALA A 129 22.67 2.51 2.36
CA ALA A 129 23.47 3.36 1.49
C ALA A 129 24.48 2.55 0.66
N ARG A 130 25.11 1.54 1.26
CA ARG A 130 26.06 0.65 0.57
C ARG A 130 25.34 -0.18 -0.49
N GLU A 131 24.22 -0.76 -0.17
CA GLU A 131 23.40 -1.53 -1.10
C GLU A 131 22.93 -0.66 -2.27
N MET A 132 22.39 0.53 -1.99
CA MET A 132 21.95 1.50 -2.98
C MET A 132 23.11 1.89 -3.93
N LEU A 133 24.26 2.28 -3.40
CA LEU A 133 25.41 2.69 -4.21
C LEU A 133 26.00 1.53 -5.02
N ASN A 134 26.03 0.30 -4.48
CA ASN A 134 26.44 -0.88 -5.23
C ASN A 134 25.51 -1.14 -6.42
N ASN A 135 24.21 -1.03 -6.22
CA ASN A 135 23.23 -1.24 -7.27
C ASN A 135 23.26 -0.14 -8.35
N ARG A 136 23.60 1.11 -7.98
CA ARG A 136 23.63 2.24 -8.91
C ARG A 136 24.98 2.42 -9.61
N ILE A 137 26.09 2.25 -8.89
CA ILE A 137 27.43 2.68 -9.33
C ILE A 137 28.42 1.52 -9.32
N GLY A 138 28.28 0.57 -8.39
CA GLY A 138 29.14 -0.60 -8.28
C GLY A 138 30.60 -0.33 -7.80
N ASN A 139 30.90 0.89 -7.33
CA ASN A 139 32.25 1.29 -6.96
C ASN A 139 32.29 1.98 -5.58
N ILE A 140 32.32 1.18 -4.52
CA ILE A 140 32.43 1.68 -3.15
C ILE A 140 33.83 1.37 -2.60
N VAL A 141 34.48 2.36 -1.99
CA VAL A 141 35.79 2.24 -1.38
C VAL A 141 35.76 2.54 0.11
N ASN A 142 36.52 1.82 0.91
CA ASN A 142 36.70 2.05 2.33
C ASN A 142 37.90 2.98 2.60
N SER A 143 37.96 4.13 1.92
CA SER A 143 39.09 5.07 2.06
C SER A 143 38.58 6.48 2.32
N ARG A 144 38.86 7.00 3.51
CA ARG A 144 38.50 8.37 3.92
C ARG A 144 39.17 9.48 3.07
N GLN A 145 40.12 9.16 2.22
CA GLN A 145 40.92 10.16 1.50
C GLN A 145 40.68 10.21 -0.01
N ARG A 146 39.90 9.28 -0.57
CA ARG A 146 39.64 9.22 -2.03
C ARG A 146 38.19 8.94 -2.31
N GLY A 147 37.65 9.64 -3.30
CA GLY A 147 36.28 9.46 -3.78
C GLY A 147 35.30 10.49 -3.22
N ILE A 148 34.06 10.39 -3.70
CA ILE A 148 32.94 11.18 -3.26
C ILE A 148 32.56 10.75 -1.82
N GLN A 149 32.34 11.73 -0.95
CA GLN A 149 31.89 11.44 0.41
C GLN A 149 30.37 11.42 0.45
N LEU A 150 29.76 10.29 0.91
CA LEU A 150 28.39 10.27 1.38
C LEU A 150 28.44 10.35 2.91
N VAL A 151 28.10 11.52 3.44
CA VAL A 151 28.10 11.80 4.88
C VAL A 151 26.69 11.62 5.42
N LEU A 152 26.50 10.73 6.38
CA LEU A 152 25.24 10.51 7.08
C LEU A 152 25.34 11.03 8.51
N GLY A 153 24.37 11.80 8.95
CA GLY A 153 24.36 12.41 10.28
C GLY A 153 22.97 12.55 10.90
N ILE A 154 22.97 12.88 12.19
CA ILE A 154 21.75 13.21 12.94
C ILE A 154 21.76 14.72 13.22
N ASP A 155 20.61 15.36 13.00
CA ASP A 155 20.32 16.73 13.36
C ASP A 155 19.02 16.78 14.18
N SER A 156 19.15 16.71 15.50
CA SER A 156 18.02 16.70 16.44
C SER A 156 17.19 17.99 16.44
N SER A 157 17.68 19.07 15.79
CA SER A 157 16.95 20.35 15.69
C SER A 157 15.82 20.32 14.65
N LEU A 158 15.77 19.31 13.78
CA LEU A 158 14.70 19.15 12.79
C LEU A 158 13.35 18.87 13.48
N GLY A 159 12.26 19.37 12.91
CA GLY A 159 10.94 19.38 13.54
C GLY A 159 10.29 18.01 13.70
N ASP A 160 10.36 17.15 12.68
CA ASP A 160 9.70 15.84 12.61
C ASP A 160 10.71 14.70 12.58
N ASP A 161 10.36 13.54 13.15
CA ASP A 161 11.25 12.37 13.21
C ASP A 161 11.65 11.80 11.84
N GLU A 162 10.84 12.08 10.82
CA GLU A 162 11.10 11.69 9.42
C GLU A 162 11.74 12.82 8.61
N ALA A 163 11.94 14.01 9.21
CA ALA A 163 12.55 15.15 8.52
C ALA A 163 14.03 14.91 8.22
N TYR A 164 14.47 15.44 7.06
CA TYR A 164 15.88 15.41 6.68
C TYR A 164 16.29 16.66 5.90
N THR A 165 17.60 16.87 5.87
CA THR A 165 18.27 17.80 4.95
C THR A 165 19.25 17.03 4.08
N MET A 166 19.44 17.49 2.84
CA MET A 166 20.45 16.98 1.93
C MET A 166 21.22 18.13 1.29
N ALA A 167 22.52 18.01 1.18
CA ALA A 167 23.37 18.94 0.43
C ALA A 167 24.26 18.16 -0.54
N VAL A 168 24.32 18.62 -1.78
CA VAL A 168 25.25 18.12 -2.81
C VAL A 168 26.21 19.24 -3.18
N ASP A 169 27.49 19.00 -3.02
CA ASP A 169 28.55 19.95 -3.36
C ASP A 169 29.72 19.25 -4.08
N ALA A 170 30.83 19.98 -4.27
CA ALA A 170 32.02 19.44 -4.94
C ALA A 170 32.73 18.29 -4.19
N LYS A 171 32.45 18.10 -2.90
CA LYS A 171 33.04 17.06 -2.05
C LYS A 171 32.18 15.79 -2.01
N GLY A 172 30.88 15.94 -2.23
CA GLY A 172 29.97 14.80 -2.18
C GLY A 172 28.55 15.17 -1.76
N VAL A 173 27.92 14.25 -1.03
CA VAL A 173 26.55 14.36 -0.54
C VAL A 173 26.54 14.24 0.98
N THR A 174 25.86 15.16 1.63
CA THR A 174 25.60 15.12 3.08
C THR A 174 24.09 14.98 3.31
N ILE A 175 23.69 14.00 4.12
CA ILE A 175 22.31 13.77 4.53
C ILE A 175 22.25 13.79 6.06
N ASN A 176 21.45 14.69 6.64
CA ASN A 176 21.17 14.70 8.06
C ASN A 176 19.67 14.51 8.29
N GLY A 177 19.29 13.52 9.09
CA GLY A 177 17.92 13.30 9.53
C GLY A 177 17.74 13.65 10.99
N LYS A 178 16.54 13.98 11.43
CA LYS A 178 16.26 14.09 12.88
C LYS A 178 16.50 12.76 13.58
N THR A 179 16.11 11.67 12.93
CA THR A 179 16.35 10.29 13.37
C THR A 179 16.96 9.48 12.21
N ALA A 180 17.32 8.23 12.47
CA ALA A 180 17.73 7.27 11.44
C ALA A 180 16.70 7.15 10.30
N ARG A 181 15.39 7.24 10.62
CA ARG A 181 14.31 7.24 9.63
C ARG A 181 14.40 8.42 8.66
N GLY A 182 14.67 9.62 9.16
CA GLY A 182 14.90 10.80 8.31
C GLY A 182 16.10 10.62 7.39
N VAL A 183 17.22 10.06 7.89
CA VAL A 183 18.39 9.74 7.07
C VAL A 183 18.01 8.75 5.95
N PHE A 184 17.25 7.72 6.28
CA PHE A 184 16.78 6.73 5.31
C PHE A 184 15.94 7.39 4.20
N TRP A 185 15.00 8.28 4.53
CA TRP A 185 14.21 8.98 3.50
C TRP A 185 15.07 9.90 2.63
N GLY A 186 16.10 10.49 3.20
CA GLY A 186 17.13 11.21 2.44
C GLY A 186 17.87 10.29 1.45
N LEU A 187 18.21 9.06 1.86
CA LEU A 187 18.81 8.05 0.98
C LEU A 187 17.86 7.65 -0.16
N MET A 188 16.56 7.49 0.10
CA MET A 188 15.56 7.20 -0.95
C MET A 188 15.47 8.35 -1.97
N THR A 189 15.58 9.59 -1.52
CA THR A 189 15.64 10.76 -2.39
C THR A 189 16.94 10.77 -3.21
N LEU A 190 18.08 10.48 -2.60
CA LEU A 190 19.35 10.37 -3.31
C LEU A 190 19.34 9.25 -4.37
N ASP A 191 18.76 8.08 -4.06
CA ASP A 191 18.57 6.99 -5.01
C ASP A 191 17.82 7.43 -6.26
N GLN A 192 16.75 8.20 -6.08
CA GLN A 192 15.96 8.74 -7.18
C GLN A 192 16.73 9.79 -8.01
N ILE A 193 17.54 10.63 -7.37
CA ILE A 193 18.41 11.61 -8.05
C ILE A 193 19.49 10.88 -8.88
N LEU A 194 20.14 9.87 -8.31
CA LEU A 194 21.17 9.06 -9.00
C LEU A 194 20.59 8.25 -10.16
N ARG A 195 19.35 7.78 -10.02
CA ARG A 195 18.61 7.12 -11.10
C ARG A 195 18.39 8.03 -12.30
N GLY A 196 18.08 9.31 -12.07
CA GLY A 196 17.72 10.27 -13.10
C GLY A 196 16.54 9.80 -13.96
N SER A 197 16.71 9.75 -15.28
CA SER A 197 15.67 9.33 -16.23
C SER A 197 15.25 7.86 -16.14
N GLY A 198 15.94 7.04 -15.34
CA GLY A 198 15.63 5.62 -15.18
C GLY A 198 16.05 4.71 -16.35
N VAL A 199 16.59 5.26 -17.43
CA VAL A 199 17.04 4.47 -18.59
C VAL A 199 18.36 3.78 -18.34
N LYS A 200 19.28 4.44 -17.61
CA LYS A 200 20.52 3.86 -17.12
C LYS A 200 20.41 3.54 -15.64
N GLU A 201 21.33 2.74 -15.11
CA GLU A 201 21.45 2.47 -13.68
C GLU A 201 21.71 3.75 -12.87
N CYS A 202 22.56 4.63 -13.40
CA CYS A 202 22.97 5.87 -12.77
C CYS A 202 23.24 6.97 -13.81
N VAL A 203 22.99 8.21 -13.42
CA VAL A 203 23.41 9.39 -14.19
C VAL A 203 24.93 9.57 -14.12
N ASP A 204 25.51 10.35 -15.04
CA ASP A 204 26.96 10.63 -15.03
C ASP A 204 27.32 11.71 -14.00
N ALA A 205 26.43 12.66 -13.79
CA ALA A 205 26.61 13.76 -12.84
C ALA A 205 25.28 14.26 -12.28
N ILE A 206 25.32 14.82 -11.07
CA ILE A 206 24.18 15.49 -10.44
C ILE A 206 24.52 16.94 -10.14
N PRO A 207 23.55 17.88 -10.23
CA PRO A 207 23.79 19.28 -9.93
C PRO A 207 24.06 19.46 -8.41
N HIS A 208 24.81 20.51 -8.07
CA HIS A 208 24.85 20.95 -6.68
C HIS A 208 23.45 21.40 -6.27
N LEU A 209 23.00 20.97 -5.09
CA LEU A 209 21.66 21.29 -4.60
C LEU A 209 21.60 21.23 -3.07
N THR A 210 20.56 21.82 -2.53
CA THR A 210 20.14 21.59 -1.15
C THR A 210 18.66 21.22 -1.12
N ILE A 211 18.32 20.27 -0.25
CA ILE A 211 16.95 19.85 0.04
C ILE A 211 16.71 19.98 1.52
N LYS A 212 15.52 20.48 1.89
CA LYS A 212 14.94 20.35 3.22
C LYS A 212 13.56 19.77 3.07
N ASP A 213 13.29 18.69 3.79
CA ASP A 213 12.10 17.90 3.55
C ASP A 213 11.52 17.31 4.84
N THR A 214 10.21 17.22 4.91
CA THR A 214 9.46 16.69 6.04
C THR A 214 8.08 16.21 5.56
N PRO A 215 7.55 15.11 6.12
CA PRO A 215 6.23 14.62 5.72
C PRO A 215 5.10 15.54 6.19
N ARG A 216 3.98 15.52 5.47
CA ARG A 216 2.72 16.17 5.85
C ARG A 216 1.90 15.32 6.82
N THR A 217 1.96 13.97 6.67
CA THR A 217 1.21 13.03 7.51
C THR A 217 2.13 12.02 8.18
N HIS A 218 1.72 11.51 9.35
CA HIS A 218 2.50 10.51 10.10
C HIS A 218 2.53 9.14 9.42
N VAL A 219 1.42 8.71 8.81
CA VAL A 219 1.29 7.39 8.18
C VAL A 219 0.93 7.54 6.72
N ARG A 220 1.60 6.76 5.88
CA ARG A 220 1.37 6.61 4.44
C ARG A 220 1.36 5.13 4.16
N GLU A 221 0.17 4.57 4.08
CA GLU A 221 -0.08 3.14 4.16
C GLU A 221 -0.50 2.54 2.81
N LEU A 222 -0.08 1.30 2.58
CA LEU A 222 -0.76 0.43 1.62
C LEU A 222 -1.29 -0.80 2.37
N MET A 223 -2.55 -1.13 2.13
CA MET A 223 -3.18 -2.36 2.58
C MET A 223 -3.17 -3.37 1.44
N VAL A 224 -2.81 -4.61 1.75
CA VAL A 224 -2.94 -5.77 0.86
C VAL A 224 -3.82 -6.84 1.51
N ASP A 225 -4.55 -7.57 0.69
CA ASP A 225 -5.54 -8.55 1.10
C ASP A 225 -5.10 -9.99 0.76
N PRO A 226 -4.27 -10.63 1.56
CA PRO A 226 -3.95 -12.04 1.38
C PRO A 226 -5.11 -12.99 1.72
N ALA A 227 -6.19 -12.49 2.35
CA ALA A 227 -7.31 -13.33 2.75
C ALA A 227 -8.11 -13.80 1.53
N ARG A 228 -8.41 -12.93 0.57
CA ARG A 228 -9.14 -13.30 -0.65
C ARG A 228 -8.22 -14.01 -1.63
N THR A 229 -7.04 -13.46 -1.91
CA THR A 229 -6.03 -14.11 -2.76
C THR A 229 -4.71 -14.18 -2.03
N PHE A 230 -4.22 -15.40 -1.77
CA PHE A 230 -2.99 -15.59 -1.02
C PHE A 230 -1.77 -15.02 -1.76
N ILE A 231 -1.03 -14.18 -1.06
CA ILE A 231 0.22 -13.59 -1.53
C ILE A 231 1.38 -14.43 -0.97
N PRO A 232 2.20 -15.10 -1.80
CA PRO A 232 3.36 -15.84 -1.31
C PRO A 232 4.27 -14.96 -0.44
N PHE A 233 4.88 -15.55 0.59
CA PHE A 233 5.66 -14.82 1.58
C PHE A 233 6.79 -13.97 0.96
N GLU A 234 7.53 -14.52 0.00
CA GLU A 234 8.63 -13.80 -0.66
C GLU A 234 8.12 -12.62 -1.52
N GLU A 235 6.93 -12.76 -2.12
CA GLU A 235 6.29 -11.68 -2.88
C GLU A 235 5.81 -10.55 -1.94
N LEU A 236 5.22 -10.92 -0.81
CA LEU A 236 4.83 -9.96 0.23
C LEU A 236 6.06 -9.20 0.78
N LYS A 237 7.16 -9.90 1.00
CA LYS A 237 8.43 -9.33 1.45
C LYS A 237 9.03 -8.40 0.40
N ALA A 238 8.95 -8.76 -0.89
CA ALA A 238 9.45 -7.93 -2.00
C ALA A 238 8.66 -6.62 -2.17
N PHE A 239 7.42 -6.55 -1.67
CA PHE A 239 6.60 -5.35 -1.73
C PHE A 239 7.13 -4.21 -0.83
N VAL A 240 7.76 -4.55 0.29
CA VAL A 240 8.26 -3.59 1.30
C VAL A 240 9.31 -2.60 0.74
N PRO A 241 10.39 -3.02 0.08
CA PRO A 241 11.37 -2.08 -0.47
C PRO A 241 10.78 -1.16 -1.54
N GLU A 242 9.80 -1.65 -2.32
CA GLU A 242 9.16 -0.82 -3.34
C GLU A 242 8.29 0.27 -2.72
N MET A 243 7.55 -0.03 -1.66
CA MET A 243 6.83 0.98 -0.86
C MET A 243 7.79 2.04 -0.29
N ALA A 244 8.85 1.60 0.36
CA ALA A 244 9.83 2.48 1.01
C ALA A 244 10.53 3.43 0.02
N ARG A 245 10.73 3.01 -1.23
CA ARG A 245 11.32 3.83 -2.29
C ARG A 245 10.54 5.14 -2.52
N TYR A 246 9.25 5.11 -2.28
CA TYR A 246 8.35 6.27 -2.39
C TYR A 246 7.91 6.83 -1.03
N LYS A 247 8.62 6.48 0.04
CA LYS A 247 8.37 6.97 1.41
C LYS A 247 7.01 6.56 1.99
N LEU A 248 6.43 5.46 1.52
CA LEU A 248 5.35 4.77 2.22
C LEU A 248 5.95 4.04 3.42
N ASN A 249 5.33 4.16 4.60
CA ASN A 249 5.91 3.73 5.86
C ASN A 249 5.08 2.73 6.65
N ALA A 250 3.95 2.25 6.10
CA ALA A 250 3.15 1.20 6.73
C ALA A 250 2.60 0.23 5.67
N LEU A 251 2.74 -1.07 5.93
CA LEU A 251 2.11 -2.15 5.19
C LEU A 251 1.05 -2.80 6.08
N HIS A 252 -0.20 -2.62 5.71
CA HIS A 252 -1.34 -3.17 6.39
C HIS A 252 -1.72 -4.52 5.77
N LEU A 253 -1.85 -5.54 6.61
CA LEU A 253 -2.14 -6.92 6.21
C LEU A 253 -3.55 -7.31 6.63
N HIS A 254 -4.44 -7.43 5.67
CA HIS A 254 -5.79 -7.97 5.88
C HIS A 254 -5.73 -9.50 5.93
N LEU A 255 -5.48 -10.04 7.13
CA LEU A 255 -5.08 -11.44 7.33
C LEU A 255 -6.25 -12.41 7.42
N VAL A 256 -7.46 -11.90 7.59
CA VAL A 256 -8.67 -12.70 7.83
C VAL A 256 -9.83 -12.12 7.08
N ASP A 257 -10.62 -12.98 6.44
CA ASP A 257 -11.91 -12.65 5.85
C ASP A 257 -12.78 -13.90 5.71
N ASP A 258 -13.98 -13.75 5.15
CA ASP A 258 -14.93 -14.84 4.89
C ASP A 258 -14.32 -16.00 4.10
N GLN A 259 -13.32 -15.72 3.27
CA GLN A 259 -12.72 -16.64 2.33
C GLN A 259 -11.50 -17.38 2.89
N ALA A 260 -10.77 -16.80 3.83
CA ALA A 260 -9.64 -17.50 4.47
C ALA A 260 -9.13 -16.84 5.75
N TRP A 261 -8.50 -17.66 6.56
CA TRP A 261 -7.65 -17.28 7.69
C TRP A 261 -6.18 -17.47 7.33
N ARG A 262 -5.36 -16.41 7.36
CA ARG A 262 -4.00 -16.43 6.80
C ARG A 262 -2.86 -16.38 7.82
N ILE A 263 -3.12 -16.23 9.10
CA ILE A 263 -2.09 -16.15 10.14
C ILE A 263 -2.14 -17.36 11.08
N GLU A 264 -1.00 -17.98 11.34
CA GLU A 264 -0.90 -19.08 12.30
C GLU A 264 -1.19 -18.59 13.72
N ILE A 265 -2.16 -19.25 14.38
CA ILE A 265 -2.46 -19.11 15.80
C ILE A 265 -2.24 -20.46 16.45
N LYS A 266 -1.19 -20.57 17.27
CA LYS A 266 -0.78 -21.87 17.87
C LYS A 266 -1.82 -22.42 18.82
N LYS A 267 -2.59 -21.54 19.48
CA LYS A 267 -3.74 -21.94 20.31
C LYS A 267 -4.86 -22.57 19.49
N TYR A 268 -5.01 -22.16 18.22
CA TYR A 268 -6.08 -22.58 17.32
C TYR A 268 -5.53 -23.06 15.97
N PRO A 269 -4.75 -24.16 15.93
CA PRO A 269 -4.09 -24.61 14.70
C PRO A 269 -5.07 -24.99 13.59
N GLN A 270 -6.32 -25.30 13.95
CA GLN A 270 -7.39 -25.60 13.00
C GLN A 270 -7.67 -24.44 12.05
N LEU A 271 -7.48 -23.18 12.47
CA LEU A 271 -7.68 -22.01 11.62
C LEU A 271 -6.85 -22.08 10.33
N THR A 272 -5.57 -22.41 10.44
CA THR A 272 -4.71 -22.55 9.25
C THR A 272 -4.80 -23.91 8.60
N GLN A 273 -5.10 -24.98 9.35
CA GLN A 273 -5.24 -26.31 8.80
C GLN A 273 -6.51 -26.51 7.95
N GLN A 274 -7.62 -25.86 8.33
CA GLN A 274 -8.93 -26.05 7.74
C GLN A 274 -9.44 -24.80 6.99
N ALA A 275 -9.13 -23.59 7.47
CA ALA A 275 -9.68 -22.35 6.94
C ALA A 275 -8.68 -21.51 6.13
N SER A 276 -7.54 -22.06 5.71
CA SER A 276 -6.58 -21.38 4.83
C SER A 276 -6.63 -21.84 3.38
N SER A 277 -7.62 -22.68 3.03
CA SER A 277 -7.77 -23.25 1.71
C SER A 277 -9.25 -23.34 1.33
N ARG A 278 -9.57 -22.95 0.11
CA ARG A 278 -10.92 -23.03 -0.45
C ARG A 278 -10.89 -23.43 -1.93
N TRP A 279 -12.02 -23.88 -2.47
CA TRP A 279 -12.20 -24.00 -3.91
C TRP A 279 -12.16 -22.62 -4.56
N GLY A 280 -11.74 -22.58 -5.82
CA GLY A 280 -11.66 -21.34 -6.58
C GLY A 280 -12.98 -20.59 -6.61
N GLN A 281 -12.90 -19.29 -6.67
CA GLN A 281 -14.04 -18.39 -6.76
C GLN A 281 -14.52 -18.35 -8.21
N ASP A 282 -15.82 -18.58 -8.42
CA ASP A 282 -16.51 -18.50 -9.71
C ASP A 282 -15.59 -18.64 -10.94
N ASP A 283 -15.32 -17.63 -11.73
CA ASP A 283 -14.49 -17.72 -12.94
C ASP A 283 -12.98 -17.55 -12.71
N LEU A 284 -12.51 -17.42 -11.47
CA LEU A 284 -11.11 -17.19 -11.14
C LEU A 284 -10.43 -18.52 -10.77
N LEU A 285 -9.48 -18.96 -11.59
CA LEU A 285 -8.79 -20.26 -11.49
C LEU A 285 -7.56 -20.26 -10.58
N ALA A 286 -7.37 -19.26 -9.72
CA ALA A 286 -6.20 -19.22 -8.86
C ALA A 286 -6.26 -20.25 -7.72
N PRO A 287 -5.16 -20.87 -7.31
CA PRO A 287 -5.10 -21.73 -6.14
C PRO A 287 -5.17 -20.87 -4.87
N TYR A 288 -6.27 -20.99 -4.13
CA TYR A 288 -6.52 -20.23 -2.92
C TYR A 288 -6.11 -21.02 -1.67
N LYS A 289 -4.81 -21.35 -1.60
CA LYS A 289 -4.26 -22.06 -0.46
C LYS A 289 -3.00 -21.40 0.03
N GLY A 290 -2.93 -21.18 1.34
CA GLY A 290 -1.72 -20.68 1.98
C GLY A 290 -2.03 -19.95 3.28
N TYR A 291 -1.03 -19.85 4.11
CA TYR A 291 -1.03 -19.04 5.32
C TYR A 291 0.42 -18.67 5.66
N TYR A 292 0.58 -17.73 6.57
CA TYR A 292 1.87 -17.33 7.09
C TYR A 292 2.08 -17.93 8.46
N THR A 293 3.26 -18.53 8.68
CA THR A 293 3.68 -18.95 10.00
C THR A 293 4.03 -17.74 10.86
N GLN A 294 4.02 -17.89 12.16
CA GLN A 294 4.46 -16.83 13.08
C GLN A 294 5.92 -16.45 12.84
N GLU A 295 6.76 -17.41 12.51
CA GLU A 295 8.16 -17.21 12.20
C GLU A 295 8.34 -16.35 10.93
N GLN A 296 7.57 -16.63 9.86
CA GLN A 296 7.56 -15.81 8.65
C GLN A 296 7.12 -14.37 8.95
N MET A 297 6.09 -14.18 9.78
CA MET A 297 5.65 -12.83 10.13
C MET A 297 6.68 -12.07 10.98
N ARG A 298 7.35 -12.74 11.92
CA ARG A 298 8.47 -12.13 12.65
C ARG A 298 9.65 -11.79 11.72
N GLU A 299 9.93 -12.63 10.73
CA GLU A 299 10.93 -12.34 9.69
C GLU A 299 10.52 -11.11 8.87
N LEU A 300 9.26 -11.04 8.42
CA LEU A 300 8.74 -9.89 7.67
C LEU A 300 8.87 -8.58 8.48
N VAL A 301 8.46 -8.60 9.74
CA VAL A 301 8.58 -7.45 10.65
C VAL A 301 10.04 -6.98 10.76
N LYS A 302 10.97 -7.91 11.00
CA LYS A 302 12.39 -7.60 11.10
C LYS A 302 12.95 -7.08 9.77
N PHE A 303 12.53 -7.65 8.67
CA PHE A 303 12.93 -7.20 7.33
C PHE A 303 12.39 -5.80 7.03
N ALA A 304 11.10 -5.56 7.26
CA ALA A 304 10.44 -4.29 7.01
C ALA A 304 11.03 -3.14 7.87
N ALA A 305 11.43 -3.44 9.10
CA ALA A 305 12.07 -2.48 9.98
C ALA A 305 13.38 -1.89 9.38
N ARG A 306 14.10 -2.65 8.54
CA ARG A 306 15.28 -2.15 7.81
C ARG A 306 14.94 -1.06 6.79
N TYR A 307 13.69 -1.03 6.32
CA TYR A 307 13.13 -0.06 5.37
C TYR A 307 12.26 1.00 6.06
N HIS A 308 12.24 1.01 7.40
CA HIS A 308 11.36 1.88 8.18
C HIS A 308 9.88 1.76 7.83
N VAL A 309 9.45 0.58 7.38
CA VAL A 309 8.06 0.23 7.10
C VAL A 309 7.52 -0.57 8.28
N GLU A 310 6.42 -0.11 8.84
CA GLU A 310 5.70 -0.78 9.93
C GLU A 310 4.72 -1.80 9.36
N ILE A 311 4.63 -2.99 9.96
CA ILE A 311 3.64 -4.00 9.56
C ILE A 311 2.45 -3.89 10.51
N VAL A 312 1.29 -3.53 9.97
CA VAL A 312 0.04 -3.40 10.72
C VAL A 312 -0.85 -4.61 10.45
N PRO A 313 -1.09 -5.49 11.44
CA PRO A 313 -1.97 -6.64 11.25
C PRO A 313 -3.43 -6.25 11.42
N GLU A 314 -4.31 -6.85 10.63
CA GLU A 314 -5.76 -6.78 10.78
C GLU A 314 -6.35 -8.16 11.06
N ILE A 315 -7.22 -8.20 12.06
CA ILE A 315 -8.14 -9.31 12.36
C ILE A 315 -9.54 -8.73 12.35
N GLU A 316 -10.36 -9.24 11.47
CA GLU A 316 -11.73 -8.78 11.29
C GLU A 316 -12.64 -9.11 12.47
N MET A 317 -13.61 -8.24 12.72
CA MET A 317 -14.73 -8.47 13.64
C MET A 317 -15.78 -7.37 13.50
N PRO A 318 -17.06 -7.63 13.72
CA PRO A 318 -17.67 -8.95 13.87
C PRO A 318 -18.04 -9.62 12.55
N GLY A 319 -17.96 -8.89 11.44
CA GLY A 319 -18.13 -9.39 10.08
C GLY A 319 -16.86 -9.99 9.49
N HIS A 320 -16.91 -10.46 8.25
CA HIS A 320 -15.77 -11.00 7.50
C HIS A 320 -15.00 -12.11 8.24
N GLU A 321 -15.73 -12.95 8.99
CA GLU A 321 -15.17 -13.98 9.88
C GLU A 321 -15.65 -15.40 9.57
N VAL A 322 -16.26 -15.64 8.41
CA VAL A 322 -16.76 -16.97 8.06
C VAL A 322 -15.65 -18.02 8.06
N ALA A 323 -14.41 -17.65 7.74
CA ALA A 323 -13.29 -18.57 7.83
C ALA A 323 -13.11 -19.13 9.25
N ALA A 324 -13.14 -18.29 10.29
CA ALA A 324 -13.07 -18.74 11.69
C ALA A 324 -14.35 -19.47 12.12
N ILE A 325 -15.52 -18.96 11.71
CA ILE A 325 -16.82 -19.56 12.02
C ILE A 325 -16.94 -20.97 11.41
N SER A 326 -16.37 -21.21 10.23
CA SER A 326 -16.38 -22.54 9.60
C SER A 326 -15.67 -23.62 10.45
N VAL A 327 -14.73 -23.20 11.28
CA VAL A 327 -13.93 -24.06 12.18
C VAL A 327 -14.52 -24.08 13.57
N PHE A 328 -15.01 -22.93 14.05
CA PHE A 328 -15.58 -22.75 15.39
C PHE A 328 -17.02 -22.21 15.28
N PRO A 329 -18.01 -23.09 15.04
CA PRO A 329 -19.40 -22.68 14.88
C PRO A 329 -19.97 -21.93 16.08
N GLU A 330 -19.38 -22.11 17.25
CA GLU A 330 -19.78 -21.43 18.49
C GLU A 330 -19.57 -19.90 18.43
N LEU A 331 -18.75 -19.42 17.49
CA LEU A 331 -18.51 -17.99 17.29
C LEU A 331 -19.71 -17.25 16.73
N THR A 332 -20.56 -17.92 15.93
CA THR A 332 -21.77 -17.29 15.38
C THR A 332 -23.01 -17.51 16.22
N CYS A 333 -24.03 -16.68 16.00
CA CYS A 333 -25.31 -16.77 16.69
C CYS A 333 -26.05 -18.07 16.42
N HIS A 334 -25.96 -18.60 15.23
CA HIS A 334 -26.65 -19.83 14.81
C HIS A 334 -25.99 -21.10 15.33
N GLN A 335 -24.75 -21.03 15.77
CA GLN A 335 -23.95 -22.16 16.29
C GLN A 335 -23.97 -23.39 15.38
N ARG A 336 -24.04 -23.18 14.09
CA ARG A 336 -24.03 -24.22 13.05
C ARG A 336 -22.78 -24.10 12.21
N GLN A 337 -22.29 -25.23 11.73
CA GLN A 337 -21.19 -25.24 10.80
C GLN A 337 -21.62 -24.62 9.46
N VAL A 338 -20.83 -23.69 8.97
CA VAL A 338 -20.98 -23.08 7.66
C VAL A 338 -19.73 -23.36 6.84
N PRO A 339 -19.83 -23.54 5.53
CA PRO A 339 -18.64 -23.67 4.68
C PRO A 339 -17.92 -22.32 4.54
N ILE A 340 -16.61 -22.38 4.31
CA ILE A 340 -15.84 -21.21 3.89
C ILE A 340 -16.46 -20.65 2.61
N ARG A 341 -16.52 -19.33 2.51
CA ARG A 341 -17.05 -18.68 1.30
C ARG A 341 -16.11 -18.86 0.12
N THR A 342 -16.71 -19.06 -1.04
CA THR A 342 -16.01 -19.13 -2.33
C THR A 342 -16.38 -17.98 -3.27
N THR A 343 -17.27 -17.07 -2.83
CA THR A 343 -17.79 -15.93 -3.59
C THR A 343 -17.41 -14.62 -2.92
N CYS A 344 -17.39 -13.53 -3.69
CA CYS A 344 -17.29 -12.16 -3.17
C CYS A 344 -18.53 -11.74 -2.38
N GLY A 345 -18.46 -10.55 -1.79
CA GLY A 345 -19.56 -9.91 -1.07
C GLY A 345 -19.58 -10.26 0.42
N VAL A 346 -20.60 -9.79 1.11
CA VAL A 346 -20.75 -9.80 2.56
C VAL A 346 -21.54 -11.01 3.06
N SER A 347 -21.14 -11.59 4.18
CA SER A 347 -21.83 -12.71 4.82
C SER A 347 -22.84 -12.24 5.88
N ASN A 348 -23.88 -13.03 6.09
CA ASN A 348 -24.83 -12.87 7.21
C ASN A 348 -24.35 -13.56 8.49
N GLU A 349 -23.28 -14.33 8.42
CA GLU A 349 -22.70 -15.01 9.61
C GLU A 349 -21.70 -14.07 10.25
N LEU A 350 -22.05 -13.56 11.43
CA LEU A 350 -21.24 -12.62 12.20
C LEU A 350 -20.84 -13.25 13.52
N LEU A 351 -19.73 -12.77 14.10
CA LEU A 351 -19.39 -13.12 15.48
C LEU A 351 -20.52 -12.71 16.44
N CYS A 352 -20.81 -13.53 17.42
CA CYS A 352 -21.90 -13.31 18.37
C CYS A 352 -21.43 -12.46 19.56
N PRO A 353 -21.83 -11.17 19.69
CA PRO A 353 -21.41 -10.32 20.81
C PRO A 353 -21.98 -10.77 22.17
N GLY A 354 -23.05 -11.55 22.17
CA GLY A 354 -23.65 -12.11 23.39
C GLY A 354 -22.97 -13.40 23.89
N ASN A 355 -21.99 -13.93 23.16
CA ASN A 355 -21.31 -15.17 23.52
C ASN A 355 -19.92 -14.89 24.12
N GLU A 356 -19.66 -15.31 25.36
CA GLU A 356 -18.35 -15.11 26.02
C GLU A 356 -17.21 -15.87 25.31
N PHE A 357 -17.50 -16.96 24.60
CA PHE A 357 -16.50 -17.67 23.80
C PHE A 357 -15.92 -16.77 22.69
N THR A 358 -16.69 -15.84 22.13
CA THR A 358 -16.18 -14.84 21.17
C THR A 358 -15.02 -14.05 21.75
N TYR A 359 -15.13 -13.61 23.01
CA TYR A 359 -14.08 -12.83 23.68
C TYR A 359 -12.89 -13.66 24.11
N GLU A 360 -13.14 -14.92 24.51
CA GLU A 360 -12.06 -15.87 24.79
C GLU A 360 -11.24 -16.16 23.52
N PHE A 361 -11.92 -16.41 22.40
CA PHE A 361 -11.30 -16.65 21.10
C PHE A 361 -10.45 -15.45 20.67
N LEU A 362 -11.06 -14.27 20.56
CA LEU A 362 -10.37 -13.03 20.15
C LEU A 362 -9.24 -12.69 21.11
N GLY A 363 -9.43 -12.85 22.42
CA GLY A 363 -8.40 -12.61 23.43
C GLY A 363 -7.16 -13.49 23.22
N ASN A 364 -7.34 -14.78 22.90
CA ASN A 364 -6.24 -15.69 22.59
C ASN A 364 -5.57 -15.35 21.24
N VAL A 365 -6.34 -14.96 20.23
CA VAL A 365 -5.82 -14.51 18.93
C VAL A 365 -4.95 -13.26 19.11
N PHE A 366 -5.47 -12.22 19.78
CA PHE A 366 -4.71 -10.97 19.98
C PHE A 366 -3.50 -11.14 20.89
N LYS A 367 -3.54 -12.07 21.83
CA LYS A 367 -2.37 -12.41 22.64
C LYS A 367 -1.19 -12.87 21.78
N GLU A 368 -1.43 -13.77 20.83
CA GLU A 368 -0.37 -14.26 19.93
C GLU A 368 0.00 -13.21 18.88
N LEU A 369 -1.00 -12.49 18.34
CA LEU A 369 -0.79 -11.45 17.34
C LEU A 369 0.12 -10.33 17.87
N THR A 370 -0.12 -9.85 19.10
CA THR A 370 0.67 -8.77 19.70
C THR A 370 2.09 -9.19 20.07
N ASP A 371 2.35 -10.49 20.24
CA ASP A 371 3.70 -11.05 20.41
C ASP A 371 4.47 -11.13 19.08
N ILE A 372 3.75 -11.33 17.97
CA ILE A 372 4.35 -11.39 16.62
C ILE A 372 4.65 -9.99 16.10
N PHE A 373 3.68 -9.07 16.24
CA PHE A 373 3.74 -7.73 15.67
C PHE A 373 4.03 -6.67 16.73
N PRO A 374 5.25 -6.13 16.77
CA PRO A 374 5.63 -5.06 17.71
C PRO A 374 4.97 -3.72 17.38
N SER A 375 4.35 -3.58 16.20
CA SER A 375 3.60 -2.39 15.82
C SER A 375 2.75 -1.87 16.97
N LYS A 376 2.73 -0.55 17.13
CA LYS A 376 1.82 0.10 18.06
C LYS A 376 0.36 -0.06 17.62
N TYR A 377 0.12 -0.34 16.36
CA TYR A 377 -1.19 -0.36 15.74
C TYR A 377 -1.67 -1.78 15.48
N VAL A 378 -2.97 -2.02 15.69
CA VAL A 378 -3.67 -3.25 15.37
C VAL A 378 -5.04 -2.88 14.81
N HIS A 379 -5.34 -3.36 13.61
CA HIS A 379 -6.61 -3.09 12.95
C HIS A 379 -7.63 -4.19 13.29
N LEU A 380 -8.88 -3.78 13.57
CA LEU A 380 -9.97 -4.62 14.05
C LEU A 380 -11.04 -4.89 12.98
N GLY A 381 -10.82 -4.41 11.75
CA GLY A 381 -11.85 -4.41 10.73
C GLY A 381 -13.04 -3.55 11.12
N GLY A 382 -14.22 -4.12 11.17
CA GLY A 382 -15.41 -3.48 11.70
C GLY A 382 -16.42 -3.03 10.67
N ASP A 383 -16.11 -3.20 9.40
CA ASP A 383 -16.95 -2.85 8.28
C ASP A 383 -18.09 -3.85 8.08
N GLU A 384 -19.15 -3.36 7.46
CA GLU A 384 -20.27 -4.11 6.90
C GLU A 384 -21.07 -5.02 7.86
N ALA A 385 -20.82 -4.95 9.17
CA ALA A 385 -21.50 -5.77 10.18
C ALA A 385 -22.86 -5.19 10.61
N GLY A 386 -23.05 -3.89 10.46
CA GLY A 386 -24.27 -3.18 10.84
C GLY A 386 -25.39 -3.21 9.80
N ASN A 387 -25.23 -3.89 8.67
CA ASN A 387 -26.26 -3.93 7.63
C ASN A 387 -27.53 -4.67 8.11
N PRO A 388 -28.69 -3.99 8.20
CA PRO A 388 -29.93 -4.60 8.70
C PRO A 388 -30.39 -5.85 7.93
N ALA A 389 -29.97 -5.97 6.66
CA ALA A 389 -30.30 -7.13 5.83
C ALA A 389 -29.44 -8.37 6.14
N LEU A 390 -28.33 -8.21 6.87
CA LEU A 390 -27.31 -9.23 7.10
C LEU A 390 -27.24 -9.72 8.55
N ASP A 391 -28.16 -9.28 9.40
CA ASP A 391 -28.10 -9.43 10.84
C ASP A 391 -28.51 -10.82 11.33
N CYS A 392 -27.60 -11.54 11.96
CA CYS A 392 -27.87 -12.76 12.70
C CYS A 392 -28.14 -12.54 14.20
N TRP A 393 -28.04 -11.29 14.69
CA TRP A 393 -28.12 -10.96 16.14
C TRP A 393 -29.53 -10.80 16.64
N THR A 394 -30.47 -10.39 15.76
CA THR A 394 -31.86 -10.05 16.14
C THR A 394 -32.56 -11.22 16.80
N ASP A 395 -32.43 -12.42 16.27
CA ASP A 395 -33.15 -13.60 16.77
C ASP A 395 -32.29 -14.45 17.75
N CYS A 396 -31.05 -14.01 18.03
CA CYS A 396 -30.13 -14.74 18.91
C CYS A 396 -30.46 -14.52 20.39
N PRO A 397 -30.78 -15.56 21.18
CA PRO A 397 -31.11 -15.42 22.60
C PRO A 397 -29.99 -14.77 23.43
N LYS A 398 -28.72 -15.05 23.11
CA LYS A 398 -27.57 -14.46 23.78
C LYS A 398 -27.43 -12.96 23.49
N CYS A 399 -27.64 -12.56 22.24
CA CYS A 399 -27.65 -11.15 21.86
C CYS A 399 -28.84 -10.40 22.45
N GLN A 400 -30.02 -11.02 22.54
CA GLN A 400 -31.19 -10.44 23.20
C GLN A 400 -30.95 -10.25 24.71
N ALA A 401 -30.33 -11.24 25.37
CA ALA A 401 -29.94 -11.09 26.77
C ALA A 401 -28.92 -9.96 26.97
N LEU A 402 -27.96 -9.81 26.03
CA LEU A 402 -27.01 -8.70 26.04
C LEU A 402 -27.71 -7.35 25.82
N LYS A 403 -28.64 -7.26 24.86
CA LYS A 403 -29.47 -6.04 24.67
C LYS A 403 -30.18 -5.63 25.95
N THR A 404 -30.82 -6.59 26.64
CA THR A 404 -31.48 -6.34 27.93
C THR A 404 -30.48 -5.81 28.98
N LYS A 405 -29.29 -6.42 29.09
CA LYS A 405 -28.24 -5.97 30.01
C LYS A 405 -27.75 -4.55 29.71
N LEU A 406 -27.72 -4.17 28.43
CA LEU A 406 -27.29 -2.84 27.97
C LEU A 406 -28.41 -1.79 28.00
N GLY A 407 -29.64 -2.16 28.42
CA GLY A 407 -30.78 -1.27 28.43
C GLY A 407 -31.32 -0.94 27.03
N ILE A 408 -31.02 -1.76 26.03
CA ILE A 408 -31.56 -1.65 24.69
C ILE A 408 -32.92 -2.29 24.67
N THR A 409 -33.95 -1.48 24.59
CA THR A 409 -35.37 -1.93 24.73
C THR A 409 -36.02 -2.32 23.42
N THR A 410 -35.42 -1.94 22.30
CA THR A 410 -35.99 -2.24 21.00
C THR A 410 -35.47 -3.56 20.41
N THR A 411 -36.37 -4.29 19.77
CA THR A 411 -36.04 -5.43 18.93
C THR A 411 -35.64 -4.97 17.52
N ASP A 412 -35.67 -3.66 17.27
CA ASP A 412 -35.31 -3.10 15.97
C ASP A 412 -33.82 -3.35 15.63
N ARG A 413 -33.60 -3.81 14.42
CA ARG A 413 -32.26 -4.03 13.87
C ARG A 413 -31.41 -2.76 13.85
N SER A 414 -32.02 -1.59 13.74
CA SER A 414 -31.36 -0.28 13.77
C SER A 414 -30.51 -0.04 15.03
N GLU A 415 -30.72 -0.79 16.10
CA GLU A 415 -29.98 -0.68 17.35
C GLU A 415 -28.82 -1.71 17.45
N ASN A 416 -28.64 -2.59 16.47
CA ASN A 416 -27.63 -3.65 16.51
C ASN A 416 -26.20 -3.13 16.46
N TRP A 417 -25.98 -1.92 15.92
CA TRP A 417 -24.68 -1.26 16.02
C TRP A 417 -24.19 -1.10 17.48
N LYS A 418 -25.08 -1.05 18.47
CA LYS A 418 -24.73 -1.00 19.89
C LYS A 418 -24.11 -2.32 20.38
N LEU A 419 -24.49 -3.45 19.78
CA LEU A 419 -23.88 -4.75 20.07
C LEU A 419 -22.48 -4.82 19.50
N GLN A 420 -22.25 -4.30 18.30
CA GLN A 420 -20.93 -4.15 17.73
C GLN A 420 -20.07 -3.21 18.59
N GLY A 421 -20.62 -2.07 19.01
CA GLY A 421 -19.95 -1.14 19.93
C GLY A 421 -19.52 -1.81 21.22
N TYR A 422 -20.37 -2.65 21.82
CA TYR A 422 -20.02 -3.41 23.03
C TYR A 422 -18.87 -4.41 22.79
N LEU A 423 -18.88 -5.11 21.65
CA LEU A 423 -17.79 -6.01 21.28
C LEU A 423 -16.49 -5.22 21.11
N PHE A 424 -16.52 -4.12 20.37
CA PHE A 424 -15.38 -3.24 20.17
C PHE A 424 -14.86 -2.67 21.48
N ASP A 425 -15.72 -2.18 22.37
CA ASP A 425 -15.31 -1.63 23.67
C ASP A 425 -14.50 -2.64 24.48
N ARG A 426 -14.88 -3.91 24.48
CA ARG A 426 -14.15 -4.98 25.20
C ARG A 426 -12.79 -5.26 24.56
N ILE A 427 -12.73 -5.35 23.24
CA ILE A 427 -11.47 -5.67 22.53
C ILE A 427 -10.53 -4.45 22.51
N ILE A 428 -11.05 -3.24 22.33
CA ILE A 428 -10.27 -1.99 22.45
C ILE A 428 -9.64 -1.89 23.84
N SER A 429 -10.41 -2.15 24.90
CA SER A 429 -9.88 -2.14 26.27
C SER A 429 -8.79 -3.18 26.45
N LEU A 430 -8.97 -4.40 25.93
CA LEU A 430 -7.95 -5.45 25.98
C LEU A 430 -6.64 -5.00 25.27
N LEU A 431 -6.74 -4.48 24.06
CA LEU A 431 -5.58 -4.05 23.27
C LEU A 431 -4.87 -2.87 23.91
N ARG A 432 -5.62 -1.86 24.36
CA ARG A 432 -5.06 -0.66 24.95
C ARG A 432 -4.49 -0.91 26.34
N ASP A 433 -5.28 -1.52 27.22
CA ASP A 433 -4.96 -1.57 28.67
C ASP A 433 -4.01 -2.73 29.00
N THR A 434 -4.05 -3.83 28.23
CA THR A 434 -3.19 -5.00 28.44
C THR A 434 -1.96 -5.03 27.50
N TYR A 435 -2.16 -4.74 26.23
CA TYR A 435 -1.10 -4.85 25.22
C TYR A 435 -0.51 -3.50 24.80
N HIS A 436 -1.03 -2.38 25.31
CA HIS A 436 -0.58 -1.02 24.99
C HIS A 436 -0.56 -0.71 23.50
N LYS A 437 -1.53 -1.26 22.76
CA LYS A 437 -1.73 -1.03 21.33
C LYS A 437 -2.74 0.09 21.11
N THR A 438 -2.64 0.71 19.93
CA THR A 438 -3.62 1.66 19.42
C THR A 438 -4.55 0.91 18.46
N PRO A 439 -5.83 0.70 18.79
CA PRO A 439 -6.77 0.04 17.90
C PRO A 439 -7.12 0.93 16.71
N MET A 440 -7.23 0.30 15.54
CA MET A 440 -7.68 0.91 14.29
C MET A 440 -8.90 0.17 13.77
N PHE A 441 -9.79 0.84 13.00
CA PHE A 441 -10.95 0.19 12.39
C PHE A 441 -11.57 1.01 11.26
N TRP A 442 -12.29 0.34 10.37
CA TRP A 442 -13.07 0.97 9.30
C TRP A 442 -14.23 1.76 9.90
N TYR A 443 -14.37 3.02 9.49
CA TYR A 443 -15.50 3.86 9.94
C TYR A 443 -16.80 3.39 9.29
N GLU A 444 -17.81 3.18 10.13
CA GLU A 444 -19.20 2.99 9.70
C GLU A 444 -20.10 4.08 10.25
N THR A 445 -21.11 4.49 9.48
CA THR A 445 -22.02 5.59 9.84
C THR A 445 -22.78 5.37 11.14
N ASP A 446 -22.88 4.11 11.56
CA ASP A 446 -23.53 3.72 12.81
C ASP A 446 -22.62 3.90 14.03
N PHE A 447 -21.30 4.08 13.83
CA PHE A 447 -20.38 4.42 14.92
C PHE A 447 -20.55 5.90 15.34
N LYS A 448 -21.52 6.16 16.20
CA LYS A 448 -21.79 7.50 16.74
C LYS A 448 -20.79 7.93 17.81
N LYS A 449 -20.00 7.00 18.34
CA LYS A 449 -19.01 7.24 19.38
C LYS A 449 -17.75 6.46 19.10
N ILE A 450 -16.63 7.17 18.96
CA ILE A 450 -15.30 6.60 18.82
C ILE A 450 -14.61 6.67 20.17
N GLN A 451 -14.02 5.58 20.63
CA GLN A 451 -13.25 5.55 21.85
C GLN A 451 -11.97 6.42 21.70
N PRO A 452 -11.61 7.21 22.74
CA PRO A 452 -10.37 7.99 22.72
C PRO A 452 -9.13 7.12 22.49
N GLY A 453 -8.20 7.61 21.68
CA GLY A 453 -6.96 6.93 21.36
C GLY A 453 -7.05 5.87 20.27
N CYS A 454 -8.19 5.72 19.61
CA CYS A 454 -8.34 4.92 18.41
C CYS A 454 -8.07 5.73 17.13
N VAL A 455 -7.83 5.02 16.04
CA VAL A 455 -7.76 5.59 14.68
C VAL A 455 -8.87 4.97 13.84
N THR A 456 -9.65 5.79 13.15
CA THR A 456 -10.69 5.30 12.25
C THR A 456 -10.33 5.59 10.80
N PHE A 457 -10.79 4.75 9.87
CA PHE A 457 -10.51 4.86 8.44
C PHE A 457 -11.75 5.33 7.70
N ALA A 458 -11.68 6.50 7.05
CA ALA A 458 -12.72 7.00 6.17
C ALA A 458 -12.58 6.33 4.79
N TRP A 459 -13.41 5.33 4.50
CA TRP A 459 -13.28 4.47 3.33
C TRP A 459 -14.43 4.56 2.32
N ARG A 460 -15.67 4.74 2.79
CA ARG A 460 -16.85 4.75 1.93
C ARG A 460 -16.91 5.99 1.05
N ASN A 461 -17.16 5.76 -0.25
CA ASN A 461 -17.38 6.81 -1.23
C ASN A 461 -18.51 7.75 -0.79
N GLY A 462 -18.26 9.06 -0.83
CA GLY A 462 -19.24 10.09 -0.49
C GLY A 462 -19.58 10.22 0.99
N LEU A 463 -18.93 9.45 1.88
CA LEU A 463 -19.15 9.53 3.34
C LEU A 463 -17.93 10.04 4.12
N THR A 464 -16.89 10.47 3.42
CA THR A 464 -15.66 10.96 4.04
C THR A 464 -15.92 12.12 4.99
N GLU A 465 -16.69 13.13 4.58
CA GLU A 465 -17.03 14.29 5.43
C GLU A 465 -17.69 13.87 6.74
N LYS A 466 -18.63 12.91 6.68
CA LYS A 466 -19.30 12.40 7.88
C LYS A 466 -18.33 11.69 8.83
N ALA A 467 -17.36 10.94 8.29
CA ALA A 467 -16.33 10.30 9.09
C ALA A 467 -15.42 11.33 9.78
N LEU A 468 -15.05 12.41 9.06
CA LEU A 468 -14.26 13.52 9.58
C LEU A 468 -14.99 14.26 10.71
N GLU A 469 -16.25 14.63 10.50
CA GLU A 469 -17.09 15.24 11.55
C GLU A 469 -17.11 14.37 12.81
N THR A 470 -17.37 13.06 12.65
CA THR A 470 -17.42 12.14 13.78
C THR A 470 -16.06 12.03 14.49
N ALA A 471 -14.95 12.01 13.76
CA ALA A 471 -13.61 11.99 14.35
C ALA A 471 -13.34 13.28 15.16
N VAL A 472 -13.67 14.44 14.60
CA VAL A 472 -13.50 15.74 15.29
C VAL A 472 -14.37 15.80 16.55
N GLU A 473 -15.66 15.44 16.46
CA GLU A 473 -16.58 15.42 17.61
C GLU A 473 -16.10 14.52 18.76
N ASN A 474 -15.42 13.42 18.43
CA ASN A 474 -14.92 12.46 19.41
C ASN A 474 -13.44 12.68 19.78
N ASN A 475 -12.78 13.73 19.29
CA ASN A 475 -11.34 13.97 19.45
C ASN A 475 -10.52 12.70 19.09
N ALA A 476 -10.93 12.01 18.02
CA ALA A 476 -10.27 10.83 17.49
C ALA A 476 -9.36 11.19 16.31
N ARG A 477 -8.45 10.29 15.98
CA ARG A 477 -7.63 10.38 14.77
C ARG A 477 -8.28 9.64 13.62
N ILE A 478 -8.01 10.11 12.40
CA ILE A 478 -8.59 9.56 11.18
C ILE A 478 -7.53 9.32 10.10
N MET A 479 -7.63 8.17 9.46
CA MET A 479 -6.91 7.80 8.26
C MET A 479 -7.81 8.04 7.04
N LEU A 480 -7.33 8.77 6.03
CA LEU A 480 -8.05 9.00 4.80
C LEU A 480 -7.80 7.85 3.83
N CYS A 481 -8.86 7.14 3.50
CA CYS A 481 -8.84 6.00 2.57
C CYS A 481 -10.10 5.98 1.68
N PRO A 482 -10.64 7.16 1.22
CA PRO A 482 -11.89 7.18 0.48
C PRO A 482 -11.77 6.43 -0.84
N GLY A 483 -12.76 5.59 -1.15
CA GLY A 483 -12.70 4.68 -2.30
C GLY A 483 -12.54 5.40 -3.63
N GLU A 484 -13.09 6.61 -3.79
CA GLU A 484 -12.94 7.45 -4.97
C GLU A 484 -11.50 7.90 -5.26
N HIS A 485 -10.57 7.77 -4.28
CA HIS A 485 -9.17 8.16 -4.41
C HIS A 485 -8.20 7.04 -4.06
N CYS A 486 -8.59 6.10 -3.21
CA CYS A 486 -7.66 5.22 -2.50
C CYS A 486 -7.88 3.72 -2.76
N TYR A 487 -8.99 3.32 -3.40
CA TYR A 487 -9.23 1.91 -3.73
C TYR A 487 -8.50 1.54 -5.01
N PHE A 488 -7.30 1.00 -4.83
CA PHE A 488 -6.42 0.65 -5.94
C PHE A 488 -6.73 -0.73 -6.55
N ASP A 489 -7.63 -1.48 -5.96
CA ASP A 489 -8.27 -2.64 -6.59
C ASP A 489 -9.22 -2.24 -7.73
N TYR A 490 -9.73 -1.01 -7.74
CA TYR A 490 -10.58 -0.50 -8.83
C TYR A 490 -9.76 -0.30 -10.13
N PRO A 491 -10.40 -0.49 -11.31
CA PRO A 491 -9.76 -0.19 -12.59
C PRO A 491 -9.28 1.26 -12.68
N MET A 492 -8.17 1.51 -13.39
CA MET A 492 -7.69 2.87 -13.67
C MET A 492 -8.39 3.51 -14.87
N ALA A 493 -8.97 2.69 -15.76
CA ALA A 493 -9.74 3.11 -16.91
C ALA A 493 -10.82 2.06 -17.24
N ASN A 494 -11.82 2.45 -18.02
CA ASN A 494 -12.83 1.52 -18.50
C ASN A 494 -12.20 0.40 -19.35
N GLY A 495 -12.46 -0.85 -18.98
CA GLY A 495 -11.92 -2.02 -19.65
C GLY A 495 -10.47 -2.37 -19.27
N ASP A 496 -9.91 -1.70 -18.25
CA ASP A 496 -8.62 -2.06 -17.65
C ASP A 496 -8.78 -3.16 -16.58
N MET A 497 -7.67 -3.53 -15.93
CA MET A 497 -7.67 -4.50 -14.83
C MET A 497 -8.30 -3.93 -13.54
N PRO A 498 -8.95 -4.79 -12.76
CA PRO A 498 -9.26 -6.18 -13.04
C PRO A 498 -10.40 -6.30 -14.06
N GLU A 499 -10.21 -7.14 -15.07
CA GLU A 499 -11.20 -7.34 -16.14
C GLU A 499 -12.47 -8.02 -15.64
N VAL A 500 -12.33 -8.92 -14.68
CA VAL A 500 -13.43 -9.55 -13.95
C VAL A 500 -13.58 -8.85 -12.62
N ASN A 501 -14.71 -8.23 -12.40
CA ASN A 501 -15.00 -7.51 -11.17
C ASN A 501 -16.53 -7.41 -10.97
N TRP A 502 -16.94 -6.93 -9.79
CA TRP A 502 -18.34 -6.81 -9.41
C TRP A 502 -19.04 -5.53 -9.92
N GLY A 503 -18.47 -4.83 -10.90
CA GLY A 503 -18.95 -3.52 -11.37
C GLY A 503 -18.27 -2.37 -10.63
N MET A 504 -16.98 -2.54 -10.31
CA MET A 504 -16.17 -1.54 -9.61
C MET A 504 -16.17 -0.20 -10.33
N PRO A 505 -16.21 0.93 -9.61
CA PRO A 505 -15.94 2.25 -10.18
C PRO A 505 -14.53 2.30 -10.79
N VAL A 506 -14.28 3.32 -11.60
CA VAL A 506 -12.93 3.64 -12.09
C VAL A 506 -12.31 4.66 -11.14
N THR A 507 -11.09 4.36 -10.64
CA THR A 507 -10.26 5.28 -9.87
C THR A 507 -8.97 5.55 -10.66
N THR A 508 -8.93 6.68 -11.36
CA THR A 508 -7.80 7.04 -12.22
C THR A 508 -6.58 7.45 -11.41
N LEU A 509 -5.41 7.52 -12.06
CA LEU A 509 -4.22 8.11 -11.44
C LEU A 509 -4.46 9.56 -10.99
N LYS A 510 -5.27 10.32 -11.76
CA LYS A 510 -5.61 11.70 -11.41
C LYS A 510 -6.50 11.76 -10.17
N ASP A 511 -7.44 10.83 -10.01
CA ASP A 511 -8.27 10.75 -8.81
C ASP A 511 -7.41 10.47 -7.57
N ALA A 512 -6.50 9.51 -7.64
CA ALA A 512 -5.54 9.23 -6.56
C ALA A 512 -4.65 10.43 -6.25
N TYR A 513 -4.17 11.15 -7.27
CA TYR A 513 -3.34 12.34 -7.09
C TYR A 513 -4.13 13.52 -6.50
N SER A 514 -5.42 13.63 -6.76
CA SER A 514 -6.25 14.74 -6.29
C SER A 514 -6.61 14.66 -4.80
N LEU A 515 -6.34 13.53 -4.14
CA LEU A 515 -6.55 13.41 -2.69
C LEU A 515 -5.86 14.54 -1.95
N ASP A 516 -6.63 15.33 -1.21
CA ASP A 516 -6.13 16.25 -0.19
C ASP A 516 -6.33 15.62 1.19
N PRO A 517 -5.27 15.25 1.91
CA PRO A 517 -5.40 14.66 3.25
C PRO A 517 -6.11 15.55 4.27
N ALA A 518 -6.06 16.88 4.10
CA ALA A 518 -6.81 17.80 4.94
C ALA A 518 -8.30 17.85 4.60
N TRP A 519 -8.71 17.35 3.43
CA TRP A 519 -10.09 17.38 2.93
C TRP A 519 -10.74 18.77 2.98
N GLY A 520 -9.92 19.81 2.78
CA GLY A 520 -10.36 21.21 2.88
C GLY A 520 -10.42 21.78 4.32
N HIS A 521 -10.08 20.98 5.33
CA HIS A 521 -9.98 21.46 6.71
C HIS A 521 -8.68 22.24 6.96
N ASP A 522 -8.63 22.91 8.09
CA ASP A 522 -7.51 23.77 8.49
C ASP A 522 -6.33 22.99 9.12
N LYS A 523 -5.27 23.72 9.45
CA LYS A 523 -4.09 23.16 10.14
C LYS A 523 -4.40 22.59 11.53
N ASN A 524 -5.45 23.05 12.20
CA ASN A 524 -5.86 22.48 13.48
C ASN A 524 -6.35 21.05 13.32
N PHE A 525 -7.14 20.77 12.28
CA PHE A 525 -7.53 19.41 11.92
C PHE A 525 -6.31 18.55 11.55
N GLU A 526 -5.42 19.05 10.68
CA GLU A 526 -4.20 18.31 10.29
C GLU A 526 -3.38 17.92 11.53
N ASN A 527 -3.21 18.80 12.49
CA ASN A 527 -2.38 18.54 13.65
C ASN A 527 -3.02 17.60 14.69
N ASN A 528 -4.34 17.65 14.85
CA ASN A 528 -5.03 16.96 15.96
C ASN A 528 -5.77 15.70 15.51
N ASN A 529 -6.37 15.69 14.31
CA ASN A 529 -7.25 14.62 13.87
C ASN A 529 -6.65 13.81 12.71
N LEU A 530 -5.97 14.45 11.75
CA LEU A 530 -5.39 13.73 10.63
C LEU A 530 -4.28 12.79 11.11
N PHE A 531 -4.42 11.51 10.83
CA PHE A 531 -3.41 10.51 11.13
C PHE A 531 -2.56 10.19 9.92
N GLY A 532 -3.18 9.98 8.76
CA GLY A 532 -2.48 9.63 7.55
C GLY A 532 -3.39 9.38 6.35
N VAL A 533 -2.80 8.75 5.36
CA VAL A 533 -3.46 8.30 4.14
C VAL A 533 -3.21 6.81 3.91
N ALA A 534 -4.20 6.08 3.42
CA ALA A 534 -4.06 4.67 3.08
C ALA A 534 -4.63 4.38 1.69
N GLY A 535 -3.96 3.50 0.95
CA GLY A 535 -4.47 2.93 -0.29
C GLY A 535 -4.75 1.44 -0.10
N THR A 536 -5.85 0.94 -0.63
CA THR A 536 -6.27 -0.45 -0.46
C THR A 536 -6.13 -1.25 -1.75
N LEU A 537 -5.77 -2.52 -1.61
CA LEU A 537 -5.65 -3.50 -2.69
C LEU A 537 -6.45 -4.74 -2.28
N TRP A 538 -7.80 -4.61 -2.29
CA TRP A 538 -8.69 -5.73 -2.09
C TRP A 538 -8.50 -6.76 -3.21
N SER A 539 -8.39 -8.03 -2.87
CA SER A 539 -7.88 -9.02 -3.80
C SER A 539 -8.93 -10.02 -4.30
N GLU A 540 -10.21 -9.72 -4.18
CA GLU A 540 -11.28 -10.58 -4.71
C GLU A 540 -11.09 -10.84 -6.21
N CYS A 541 -10.66 -9.82 -6.93
CA CYS A 541 -10.46 -9.87 -8.38
C CYS A 541 -8.99 -9.75 -8.80
N ILE A 542 -8.05 -9.63 -7.85
CA ILE A 542 -6.61 -9.55 -8.09
C ILE A 542 -5.99 -10.93 -7.82
N THR A 543 -5.65 -11.67 -8.86
CA THR A 543 -5.33 -13.10 -8.79
C THR A 543 -3.84 -13.45 -8.88
N SER A 544 -2.96 -12.45 -8.98
CA SER A 544 -1.51 -12.68 -8.99
C SER A 544 -0.73 -11.52 -8.38
N PRO A 545 0.50 -11.75 -7.89
CA PRO A 545 1.36 -10.70 -7.38
C PRO A 545 1.66 -9.59 -8.39
N GLU A 546 1.87 -9.93 -9.67
CA GLU A 546 2.11 -8.95 -10.73
C GLU A 546 0.93 -8.00 -10.89
N ARG A 547 -0.30 -8.50 -10.72
CA ARG A 547 -1.51 -7.67 -10.77
C ARG A 547 -1.61 -6.75 -9.56
N ILE A 548 -1.14 -7.16 -8.38
CA ILE A 548 -1.07 -6.30 -7.20
C ILE A 548 -0.17 -5.10 -7.52
N TYR A 549 1.02 -5.32 -8.06
CA TYR A 549 1.92 -4.24 -8.47
C TYR A 549 1.30 -3.35 -9.55
N TYR A 550 0.68 -3.95 -10.57
CA TYR A 550 0.00 -3.21 -11.64
C TYR A 550 -1.10 -2.29 -11.08
N GLN A 551 -1.92 -2.80 -10.19
CA GLN A 551 -3.00 -2.04 -9.56
C GLN A 551 -2.47 -0.98 -8.58
N ALA A 552 -1.41 -1.27 -7.85
CA ALA A 552 -0.79 -0.33 -6.94
C ALA A 552 -0.13 0.84 -7.66
N TYR A 553 0.69 0.55 -8.69
CA TYR A 553 1.53 1.56 -9.32
C TYR A 553 0.98 2.01 -10.68
N PRO A 554 0.95 3.36 -10.93
CA PRO A 554 1.59 4.44 -10.17
C PRO A 554 0.71 5.11 -9.08
N ARG A 555 -0.52 4.65 -8.80
CA ARG A 555 -1.43 5.31 -7.81
C ARG A 555 -0.83 5.37 -6.40
N ALA A 556 -0.08 4.35 -5.99
CA ALA A 556 0.63 4.36 -4.72
C ALA A 556 1.68 5.49 -4.63
N ILE A 557 2.30 5.89 -5.76
CA ILE A 557 3.20 7.04 -5.80
C ILE A 557 2.42 8.35 -5.63
N ALA A 558 1.23 8.44 -6.23
CA ALA A 558 0.34 9.58 -6.07
C ALA A 558 -0.13 9.74 -4.61
N LEU A 559 -0.52 8.63 -3.98
CA LEU A 559 -0.87 8.58 -2.56
C LEU A 559 0.32 8.99 -1.67
N ALA A 560 1.51 8.45 -1.96
CA ALA A 560 2.72 8.80 -1.23
C ALA A 560 3.01 10.31 -1.29
N GLU A 561 2.82 10.93 -2.45
CA GLU A 561 2.98 12.39 -2.61
C GLU A 561 1.87 13.17 -1.88
N ALA A 562 0.62 12.65 -1.85
CA ALA A 562 -0.44 13.26 -1.07
C ALA A 562 -0.13 13.28 0.44
N GLY A 563 0.39 12.18 0.96
CA GLY A 563 0.73 12.06 2.39
C GLY A 563 2.06 12.68 2.78
N TRP A 564 2.99 12.85 1.84
CA TRP A 564 4.32 13.39 2.11
C TRP A 564 4.43 14.89 1.83
N SER A 565 4.02 15.32 0.63
CA SER A 565 4.31 16.66 0.13
C SER A 565 3.28 17.69 0.58
N GLN A 566 3.73 18.92 0.86
CA GLN A 566 2.83 20.03 1.16
C GLN A 566 1.95 20.34 -0.05
N GLN A 567 0.69 20.71 0.18
CA GLN A 567 -0.31 20.89 -0.87
C GLN A 567 0.11 21.93 -1.92
N GLU A 568 0.73 23.02 -1.49
CA GLU A 568 1.21 24.11 -2.35
C GLU A 568 2.35 23.70 -3.30
N ASN A 569 3.06 22.62 -2.99
CA ASN A 569 4.15 22.09 -3.82
C ASN A 569 3.66 21.07 -4.87
N ARG A 570 2.42 20.60 -4.75
CA ARG A 570 1.87 19.57 -5.63
C ARG A 570 1.32 20.18 -6.92
N SER A 571 1.64 19.59 -8.05
CA SER A 571 1.13 19.96 -9.38
C SER A 571 0.97 18.72 -10.25
N TRP A 572 -0.22 18.53 -10.78
CA TRP A 572 -0.53 17.39 -11.66
C TRP A 572 0.38 17.32 -12.88
N GLU A 573 0.64 18.47 -13.54
CA GLU A 573 1.51 18.53 -14.70
C GLU A 573 2.95 18.18 -14.36
N SER A 574 3.43 18.62 -13.19
CA SER A 574 4.76 18.24 -12.67
C SER A 574 4.81 16.76 -12.35
N PHE A 575 3.77 16.22 -11.71
CA PHE A 575 3.68 14.80 -11.37
C PHE A 575 3.75 13.91 -12.61
N LEU A 576 2.96 14.21 -13.64
CA LEU A 576 2.99 13.46 -14.91
C LEU A 576 4.36 13.44 -15.58
N LYS A 577 5.10 14.56 -15.55
CA LYS A 577 6.47 14.60 -16.10
C LYS A 577 7.42 13.66 -15.35
N ARG A 578 7.22 13.53 -14.04
CA ARG A 578 8.04 12.66 -13.17
C ARG A 578 7.69 11.18 -13.32
N MET A 579 6.47 10.85 -13.78
CA MET A 579 6.05 9.45 -13.97
C MET A 579 6.89 8.71 -15.00
N GLN A 580 7.32 9.35 -16.09
CA GLN A 580 8.12 8.68 -17.10
C GLN A 580 9.48 8.14 -16.58
N PRO A 581 10.30 8.91 -15.85
CA PRO A 581 11.49 8.39 -15.19
C PRO A 581 11.21 7.23 -14.22
N LEU A 582 10.10 7.30 -13.48
CA LEU A 582 9.69 6.26 -12.54
C LEU A 582 9.29 4.96 -13.27
N ALA A 583 8.50 5.08 -14.33
CA ALA A 583 8.10 3.95 -15.17
C ALA A 583 9.31 3.25 -15.81
N ASN A 584 10.30 4.01 -16.31
CA ASN A 584 11.53 3.46 -16.86
C ASN A 584 12.31 2.61 -15.83
N ASP A 585 12.42 3.13 -14.60
CA ASP A 585 13.11 2.42 -13.53
C ASP A 585 12.36 1.15 -13.08
N MET A 586 11.03 1.23 -12.95
CA MET A 586 10.19 0.08 -12.64
C MET A 586 10.34 -1.03 -13.67
N MET A 587 10.23 -0.68 -14.96
CA MET A 587 10.40 -1.65 -16.05
C MET A 587 11.77 -2.32 -15.99
N ARG A 588 12.84 -1.54 -15.79
CA ARG A 588 14.20 -2.07 -15.71
C ARG A 588 14.37 -3.05 -14.54
N ARG A 589 13.65 -2.83 -13.44
CA ARG A 589 13.65 -3.69 -12.25
C ARG A 589 12.63 -4.83 -12.33
N GLY A 590 11.86 -4.93 -13.43
CA GLY A 590 10.84 -5.96 -13.62
C GLY A 590 9.57 -5.76 -12.75
N ILE A 591 9.33 -4.54 -12.27
CA ILE A 591 8.13 -4.21 -11.50
C ILE A 591 6.98 -3.91 -12.46
N SER A 592 5.85 -4.57 -12.27
CA SER A 592 4.62 -4.31 -13.01
C SER A 592 4.01 -2.97 -12.60
N PHE A 593 3.48 -2.23 -13.57
CA PHE A 593 2.79 -0.96 -13.33
C PHE A 593 1.83 -0.64 -14.47
N SER A 594 0.87 0.23 -14.22
CA SER A 594 -0.03 0.71 -15.26
C SER A 594 0.53 1.95 -15.96
N MET A 595 0.24 2.04 -17.26
CA MET A 595 0.51 3.23 -18.09
C MET A 595 -0.79 4.01 -18.41
N GLU A 596 -1.90 3.67 -17.76
CA GLU A 596 -3.19 4.33 -17.92
C GLU A 596 -3.21 5.64 -17.09
N TYR A 597 -2.78 6.78 -17.73
CA TYR A 597 -2.81 8.11 -17.11
C TYR A 597 -2.66 9.26 -18.11
#